data_ecb8173f6861b7d826aeba52532c4abd
#
_entry.id   ecb8173f6861b7d826aeba52532c4abd
#
_cell.length_a   1.000
_cell.length_b   1.000
_cell.length_c   1.000
_cell.angle_alpha   90.00
_cell.angle_beta   90.00
_cell.angle_gamma   90.00
#
_symmetry.space_group_name_H-M   'P 1'
#
loop_
_entity.id
_entity.type
_entity.pdbx_description
1 polymer ?
#
loop_
_entity_poly.entity_id
_entity_poly.type
_entity_poly.pdbx_seq_one_letter_code
_entity_poly.pdbx_strand_id
1 'polypeptide(L)'
;MKIIMLGAPGAGKGTQAKQIAAKYQIPHISTGDIFRANIKNGTELGKKAKTYMDQGALVPDELTCDLVMDRIQQDDCKNGFVLDGFPRTIPQAEALDAALKKIDQTMDYAIDVDVPDENIVNRMGGRRACLNCGATYHIVFNPTKVEGKCDACGSDT
;
A
#
# COMPACT_ATOMS: atom_id res chain seq x y z
N MET A 1 -12.33 13.13 -0.88
CA MET A 1 -10.97 13.56 -0.47
C MET A 1 -9.97 12.49 -0.88
N LYS A 2 -8.96 12.86 -1.67
CA LYS A 2 -7.95 11.95 -2.25
C LYS A 2 -6.58 12.33 -1.70
N ILE A 3 -5.92 11.38 -1.03
CA ILE A 3 -4.68 11.61 -0.29
C ILE A 3 -3.60 10.63 -0.75
N ILE A 4 -2.38 11.13 -0.90
CA ILE A 4 -1.16 10.32 -1.05
C ILE A 4 -0.39 10.34 0.25
N MET A 5 0.05 9.18 0.73
CA MET A 5 0.96 9.05 1.87
C MET A 5 2.37 8.75 1.38
N LEU A 6 3.29 9.67 1.66
CA LEU A 6 4.72 9.57 1.34
C LEU A 6 5.53 9.28 2.61
N GLY A 7 6.79 8.91 2.44
CA GLY A 7 7.75 8.65 3.53
C GLY A 7 8.42 7.28 3.43
N ALA A 8 9.44 7.05 4.24
CA ALA A 8 10.26 5.85 4.23
C ALA A 8 9.48 4.57 4.65
N PRO A 9 9.90 3.37 4.21
CA PRO A 9 9.41 2.12 4.79
C PRO A 9 9.60 2.13 6.31
N GLY A 10 8.59 1.75 7.09
CA GLY A 10 8.67 1.78 8.55
C GLY A 10 8.36 3.13 9.22
N ALA A 11 8.16 4.21 8.45
CA ALA A 11 7.77 5.52 9.00
C ALA A 11 6.40 5.54 9.71
N GLY A 12 5.53 4.57 9.41
CA GLY A 12 4.19 4.48 9.99
C GLY A 12 3.07 4.91 9.05
N LYS A 13 3.36 5.12 7.77
CA LYS A 13 2.38 5.51 6.73
C LYS A 13 1.09 4.70 6.79
N GLY A 14 1.19 3.38 6.70
CA GLY A 14 0.02 2.50 6.69
C GLY A 14 -0.82 2.59 7.98
N THR A 15 -0.20 2.86 9.13
CA THR A 15 -0.90 3.07 10.39
C THR A 15 -1.71 4.37 10.36
N GLN A 16 -1.09 5.45 9.90
CA GLN A 16 -1.75 6.76 9.78
C GLN A 16 -2.81 6.73 8.66
N ALA A 17 -2.50 6.12 7.52
CA ALA A 17 -3.43 5.97 6.41
C ALA A 17 -4.71 5.25 6.82
N LYS A 18 -4.62 4.19 7.62
CA LYS A 18 -5.81 3.47 8.15
C LYS A 18 -6.65 4.35 9.08
N GLN A 19 -6.04 5.17 9.93
CA GLN A 19 -6.76 6.08 10.81
C GLN A 19 -7.46 7.18 10.01
N ILE A 20 -6.79 7.75 9.01
CA ILE A 20 -7.36 8.75 8.10
C ILE A 20 -8.53 8.14 7.33
N ALA A 21 -8.34 6.97 6.74
CA ALA A 21 -9.36 6.25 6.00
C ALA A 21 -10.62 5.99 6.84
N ALA A 22 -10.43 5.51 8.07
CA ALA A 22 -11.55 5.28 9.01
C ALA A 22 -12.26 6.58 9.40
N LYS A 23 -11.51 7.64 9.69
CA LYS A 23 -12.08 8.94 10.09
C LYS A 23 -12.94 9.56 8.99
N TYR A 24 -12.49 9.48 7.75
CA TYR A 24 -13.16 10.11 6.60
C TYR A 24 -14.03 9.14 5.79
N GLN A 25 -14.12 7.87 6.21
CA GLN A 25 -14.91 6.83 5.55
C GLN A 25 -14.55 6.65 4.07
N ILE A 26 -13.25 6.66 3.77
CA ILE A 26 -12.68 6.46 2.45
C ILE A 26 -11.77 5.22 2.46
N PRO A 27 -11.60 4.49 1.35
CA PRO A 27 -10.75 3.31 1.32
C PRO A 27 -9.27 3.65 1.49
N HIS A 28 -8.55 2.81 2.27
CA HIS A 28 -7.11 2.76 2.31
C HIS A 28 -6.63 1.81 1.21
N ILE A 29 -5.82 2.31 0.30
CA ILE A 29 -5.32 1.60 -0.88
C ILE A 29 -3.80 1.48 -0.78
N SER A 30 -3.32 0.28 -0.49
CA SER A 30 -1.89 -0.04 -0.49
C SER A 30 -1.54 -0.82 -1.77
N THR A 31 -0.46 -0.44 -2.44
CA THR A 31 0.02 -1.19 -3.62
C THR A 31 0.28 -2.66 -3.31
N GLY A 32 0.80 -2.96 -2.13
CA GLY A 32 0.99 -4.36 -1.69
C GLY A 32 -0.33 -5.13 -1.60
N ASP A 33 -1.41 -4.49 -1.14
CA ASP A 33 -2.73 -5.13 -1.06
C ASP A 33 -3.34 -5.30 -2.45
N ILE A 34 -3.17 -4.32 -3.34
CA ILE A 34 -3.60 -4.43 -4.75
C ILE A 34 -2.94 -5.65 -5.41
N PHE A 35 -1.62 -5.78 -5.30
CA PHE A 35 -0.91 -6.92 -5.87
C PHE A 35 -1.42 -8.25 -5.30
N ARG A 36 -1.52 -8.36 -3.98
CA ARG A 36 -2.02 -9.58 -3.34
C ARG A 36 -3.45 -9.93 -3.77
N ALA A 37 -4.34 -8.95 -3.83
CA ALA A 37 -5.73 -9.16 -4.26
C ALA A 37 -5.79 -9.61 -5.73
N ASN A 38 -5.07 -8.95 -6.64
CA ASN A 38 -5.07 -9.29 -8.05
C ASN A 38 -4.47 -10.67 -8.32
N ILE A 39 -3.37 -11.04 -7.64
CA ILE A 39 -2.76 -12.36 -7.74
C ILE A 39 -3.73 -13.43 -7.22
N LYS A 40 -4.35 -13.20 -6.05
CA LYS A 40 -5.32 -14.12 -5.45
C LYS A 40 -6.54 -14.35 -6.34
N ASN A 41 -7.04 -13.29 -6.96
CA ASN A 41 -8.19 -13.34 -7.85
C ASN A 41 -7.86 -13.81 -9.27
N GLY A 42 -6.57 -14.02 -9.59
CA GLY A 42 -6.12 -14.51 -10.89
C GLY A 42 -6.40 -13.57 -12.05
N THR A 43 -6.45 -12.25 -11.80
CA THR A 43 -6.64 -11.25 -12.86
C THR A 43 -5.47 -11.25 -13.84
N GLU A 44 -5.68 -10.79 -15.06
CA GLU A 44 -4.60 -10.72 -16.06
C GLU A 44 -3.43 -9.83 -15.60
N LEU A 45 -3.74 -8.68 -14.95
CA LEU A 45 -2.74 -7.82 -14.35
C LEU A 45 -2.03 -8.51 -13.17
N GLY A 46 -2.77 -9.25 -12.35
CA GLY A 46 -2.22 -10.03 -11.24
C GLY A 46 -1.28 -11.15 -11.70
N LYS A 47 -1.61 -11.87 -12.78
CA LYS A 47 -0.75 -12.91 -13.37
C LYS A 47 0.56 -12.29 -13.89
N LYS A 48 0.47 -11.15 -14.60
CA LYS A 48 1.66 -10.42 -15.07
C LYS A 48 2.53 -9.94 -13.90
N ALA A 49 1.94 -9.33 -12.88
CA ALA A 49 2.67 -8.88 -11.70
C ALA A 49 3.36 -10.04 -10.98
N LYS A 50 2.69 -11.19 -10.85
CA LYS A 50 3.24 -12.40 -10.24
C LYS A 50 4.49 -12.90 -10.96
N THR A 51 4.53 -12.84 -12.28
CA THR A 51 5.70 -13.28 -13.06
C THR A 51 6.97 -12.51 -12.66
N TYR A 52 6.88 -11.20 -12.45
CA TYR A 52 8.00 -10.39 -11.97
C TYR A 52 8.36 -10.71 -10.52
N MET A 53 7.36 -10.85 -9.66
CA MET A 53 7.56 -11.11 -8.23
C MET A 53 8.20 -12.48 -7.99
N ASP A 54 7.79 -13.51 -8.72
CA ASP A 54 8.36 -14.87 -8.63
C ASP A 54 9.83 -14.92 -9.06
N GLN A 55 10.26 -14.00 -9.92
CA GLN A 55 11.65 -13.81 -10.34
C GLN A 55 12.46 -12.91 -9.40
N GLY A 56 11.83 -12.38 -8.34
CA GLY A 56 12.45 -11.38 -7.46
C GLY A 56 12.69 -10.03 -8.12
N ALA A 57 12.07 -9.76 -9.27
CA ALA A 57 12.18 -8.53 -10.02
C ALA A 57 11.15 -7.50 -9.52
N LEU A 58 11.46 -6.21 -9.73
CA LEU A 58 10.51 -5.14 -9.50
C LEU A 58 9.41 -5.19 -10.58
N VAL A 59 8.17 -5.01 -10.14
CA VAL A 59 7.05 -4.86 -11.07
C VAL A 59 7.22 -3.53 -11.81
N PRO A 60 7.12 -3.51 -13.15
CA PRO A 60 7.27 -2.28 -13.94
C PRO A 60 6.29 -1.18 -13.50
N ASP A 61 6.73 0.08 -13.62
CA ASP A 61 5.92 1.25 -13.25
C ASP A 61 4.58 1.29 -13.99
N GLU A 62 4.58 0.99 -15.29
CA GLU A 62 3.38 0.94 -16.12
C GLU A 62 2.34 -0.05 -15.54
N LEU A 63 2.77 -1.28 -15.24
CA LEU A 63 1.87 -2.30 -14.69
C LEU A 63 1.37 -1.91 -13.27
N THR A 64 2.22 -1.26 -12.48
CA THR A 64 1.84 -0.74 -11.17
C THR A 64 0.80 0.37 -11.31
N CYS A 65 0.98 1.29 -12.26
CA CYS A 65 0.02 2.34 -12.58
C CYS A 65 -1.33 1.75 -13.02
N ASP A 66 -1.33 0.79 -13.94
CA ASP A 66 -2.56 0.14 -14.41
C ASP A 66 -3.36 -0.49 -13.28
N LEU A 67 -2.68 -1.20 -12.38
CA LEU A 67 -3.30 -1.81 -11.21
C LEU A 67 -3.88 -0.79 -10.23
N VAL A 68 -3.18 0.31 -10.00
CA VAL A 68 -3.68 1.40 -9.14
C VAL A 68 -4.86 2.09 -9.81
N MET A 69 -4.79 2.35 -11.13
CA MET A 69 -5.86 3.01 -11.87
C MET A 69 -7.13 2.16 -11.89
N ASP A 70 -7.03 0.85 -12.11
CA ASP A 70 -8.17 -0.07 -12.02
C ASP A 70 -8.82 -0.01 -10.61
N ARG A 71 -8.01 0.05 -9.56
CA ARG A 71 -8.48 0.10 -8.17
C ARG A 71 -9.19 1.40 -7.81
N ILE A 72 -8.65 2.55 -8.19
CA ILE A 72 -9.23 3.86 -7.81
C ILE A 72 -10.50 4.22 -8.59
N GLN A 73 -10.81 3.49 -9.67
CA GLN A 73 -12.05 3.65 -10.43
C GLN A 73 -13.23 2.85 -9.85
N GLN A 74 -13.01 2.02 -8.83
CA GLN A 74 -14.07 1.26 -8.19
C GLN A 74 -15.03 2.17 -7.42
N ASP A 75 -16.26 1.70 -7.24
CA ASP A 75 -17.35 2.50 -6.67
C ASP A 75 -17.06 3.03 -5.25
N ASP A 76 -16.32 2.28 -4.45
CA ASP A 76 -15.94 2.70 -3.10
C ASP A 76 -14.94 3.87 -3.07
N CYS A 77 -14.28 4.17 -4.19
CA CYS A 77 -13.34 5.26 -4.34
C CYS A 77 -13.98 6.58 -4.79
N LYS A 78 -15.28 6.61 -5.10
CA LYS A 78 -15.96 7.81 -5.61
C LYS A 78 -15.89 9.01 -4.66
N ASN A 79 -15.97 8.76 -3.35
CA ASN A 79 -15.91 9.79 -2.32
C ASN A 79 -14.50 10.17 -1.90
N GLY A 80 -13.48 9.49 -2.44
CA GLY A 80 -12.08 9.68 -2.15
C GLY A 80 -11.38 8.39 -1.76
N PHE A 81 -10.08 8.49 -1.49
CA PHE A 81 -9.23 7.36 -1.11
C PHE A 81 -7.91 7.87 -0.48
N VAL A 82 -7.21 6.97 0.19
CA VAL A 82 -5.83 7.18 0.67
C VAL A 82 -4.92 6.19 -0.05
N LEU A 83 -3.99 6.68 -0.86
CA LEU A 83 -2.94 5.87 -1.48
C LEU A 83 -1.74 5.74 -0.53
N ASP A 84 -1.32 4.50 -0.26
CA ASP A 84 -0.14 4.18 0.54
C ASP A 84 0.86 3.35 -0.27
N GLY A 85 2.07 3.90 -0.43
CA GLY A 85 3.13 3.26 -1.18
C GLY A 85 3.04 3.43 -2.70
N PHE A 86 2.29 4.42 -3.17
CA PHE A 86 2.23 4.86 -4.56
C PHE A 86 1.83 6.35 -4.60
N PRO A 87 2.45 7.18 -5.48
CA PRO A 87 3.58 6.86 -6.35
C PRO A 87 4.90 6.73 -5.57
N ARG A 88 5.89 6.03 -6.14
CA ARG A 88 7.25 5.90 -5.60
C ARG A 88 8.30 6.48 -6.52
N THR A 89 7.94 6.76 -7.75
CA THR A 89 8.81 7.32 -8.79
C THR A 89 8.12 8.50 -9.46
N ILE A 90 8.90 9.39 -10.08
CA ILE A 90 8.36 10.52 -10.85
C ILE A 90 7.47 10.03 -12.00
N PRO A 91 7.86 9.03 -12.82
CA PRO A 91 6.98 8.49 -13.85
C PRO A 91 5.63 7.98 -13.32
N GLN A 92 5.60 7.33 -12.15
CA GLN A 92 4.36 6.92 -11.52
C GLN A 92 3.48 8.11 -11.12
N ALA A 93 4.08 9.20 -10.60
CA ALA A 93 3.35 10.41 -10.24
C ALA A 93 2.75 11.10 -11.48
N GLU A 94 3.52 11.22 -12.54
CA GLU A 94 3.06 11.79 -13.82
C GLU A 94 1.94 10.95 -14.44
N ALA A 95 2.05 9.62 -14.40
CA ALA A 95 1.01 8.72 -14.88
C ALA A 95 -0.28 8.85 -14.06
N LEU A 96 -0.18 8.96 -12.73
CA LEU A 96 -1.34 9.19 -11.85
C LEU A 96 -2.02 10.51 -12.19
N ASP A 97 -1.26 11.59 -12.32
CA ASP A 97 -1.80 12.91 -12.67
C ASP A 97 -2.50 12.90 -14.03
N ALA A 98 -1.86 12.30 -15.03
CA ALA A 98 -2.44 12.18 -16.37
C ALA A 98 -3.75 11.37 -16.38
N ALA A 99 -3.80 10.31 -15.59
CA ALA A 99 -4.97 9.45 -15.49
C ALA A 99 -6.12 10.13 -14.73
N LEU A 100 -5.84 10.82 -13.63
CA LEU A 100 -6.85 11.59 -12.87
C LEU A 100 -7.43 12.74 -13.71
N LYS A 101 -6.59 13.44 -14.48
CA LYS A 101 -7.05 14.49 -15.41
C LYS A 101 -8.04 13.99 -16.45
N LYS A 102 -7.88 12.74 -16.94
CA LYS A 102 -8.83 12.14 -17.91
C LYS A 102 -10.24 11.96 -17.36
N ILE A 103 -10.37 11.86 -16.05
CA ILE A 103 -11.65 11.69 -15.34
C ILE A 103 -12.04 12.95 -14.56
N ASP A 104 -11.43 14.09 -14.89
CA ASP A 104 -11.65 15.41 -14.27
C ASP A 104 -11.49 15.38 -12.75
N GLN A 105 -10.44 14.71 -12.29
CA GLN A 105 -10.10 14.58 -10.88
C GLN A 105 -8.66 15.01 -10.61
N THR A 106 -8.40 15.38 -9.36
CA THR A 106 -7.07 15.76 -8.85
C THR A 106 -6.84 15.14 -7.48
N MET A 107 -5.58 15.05 -7.06
CA MET A 107 -5.25 14.76 -5.67
C MET A 107 -5.44 16.01 -4.81
N ASP A 108 -6.02 15.83 -3.63
CA ASP A 108 -6.24 16.95 -2.69
C ASP A 108 -5.01 17.21 -1.82
N TYR A 109 -4.33 16.13 -1.37
CA TYR A 109 -3.19 16.23 -0.45
C TYR A 109 -2.13 15.17 -0.75
N ALA A 110 -0.86 15.57 -0.58
CA ALA A 110 0.28 14.67 -0.43
C ALA A 110 0.85 14.89 0.98
N ILE A 111 0.82 13.84 1.81
CA ILE A 111 1.26 13.89 3.22
C ILE A 111 2.54 13.09 3.33
N ASP A 112 3.64 13.75 3.67
CA ASP A 112 4.91 13.09 3.97
C ASP A 112 5.00 12.76 5.46
N VAL A 113 5.28 11.50 5.77
CA VAL A 113 5.52 11.02 7.14
C VAL A 113 7.02 10.94 7.33
N ASP A 114 7.59 12.08 7.72
CA ASP A 114 9.02 12.21 7.97
C ASP A 114 9.40 11.62 9.34
N VAL A 115 10.41 10.74 9.34
CA VAL A 115 10.94 10.07 10.54
C VAL A 115 12.44 9.93 10.39
N PRO A 116 13.24 10.27 11.42
CA PRO A 116 14.69 10.10 11.39
C PRO A 116 15.13 8.68 11.02
N ASP A 117 16.17 8.57 10.19
CA ASP A 117 16.65 7.29 9.65
C ASP A 117 16.98 6.26 10.73
N GLU A 118 17.56 6.67 11.85
CA GLU A 118 17.84 5.79 12.99
C GLU A 118 16.59 5.09 13.51
N ASN A 119 15.48 5.82 13.57
CA ASN A 119 14.19 5.27 14.01
C ASN A 119 13.62 4.31 12.95
N ILE A 120 13.84 4.60 11.67
CA ILE A 120 13.45 3.72 10.57
C ILE A 120 14.18 2.38 10.66
N VAL A 121 15.52 2.41 10.81
CA VAL A 121 16.34 1.20 10.94
C VAL A 121 15.85 0.34 12.12
N ASN A 122 15.63 0.95 13.29
CA ASN A 122 15.14 0.23 14.48
C ASN A 122 13.75 -0.39 14.24
N ARG A 123 12.85 0.33 13.61
CA ARG A 123 11.49 -0.17 13.30
C ARG A 123 11.50 -1.28 12.26
N MET A 124 12.33 -1.16 11.23
CA MET A 124 12.39 -2.16 10.16
C MET A 124 13.01 -3.49 10.64
N GLY A 125 14.02 -3.43 11.49
CA GLY A 125 14.67 -4.63 12.06
C GLY A 125 13.70 -5.53 12.83
N GLY A 126 12.75 -4.92 13.54
CA GLY A 126 11.73 -5.63 14.33
C GLY A 126 10.41 -5.89 13.61
N ARG A 127 10.22 -5.42 12.38
CA ARG A 127 8.96 -5.58 11.65
C ARG A 127 8.73 -7.03 11.23
N ARG A 128 7.51 -7.50 11.43
CA ARG A 128 7.01 -8.79 10.96
C ARG A 128 5.71 -8.58 10.18
N ALA A 129 5.48 -9.40 9.18
CA ALA A 129 4.27 -9.35 8.36
C ALA A 129 3.71 -10.74 8.15
N CYS A 130 2.41 -10.87 8.26
CA CYS A 130 1.71 -12.09 7.89
C CYS A 130 1.59 -12.17 6.38
N LEU A 131 2.16 -13.18 5.74
CA LEU A 131 2.11 -13.37 4.30
C LEU A 131 0.70 -13.74 3.80
N ASN A 132 -0.15 -14.25 4.69
CA ASN A 132 -1.51 -14.66 4.32
C ASN A 132 -2.51 -13.50 4.30
N CYS A 133 -2.54 -12.65 5.35
CA CYS A 133 -3.54 -11.58 5.47
C CYS A 133 -2.96 -10.16 5.42
N GLY A 134 -1.64 -10.00 5.34
CA GLY A 134 -0.97 -8.71 5.29
C GLY A 134 -0.92 -7.94 6.62
N ALA A 135 -1.42 -8.52 7.73
CA ALA A 135 -1.30 -7.91 9.06
C ALA A 135 0.17 -7.69 9.42
N THR A 136 0.47 -6.55 10.03
CA THR A 136 1.84 -6.18 10.40
C THR A 136 2.00 -6.07 11.90
N TYR A 137 3.13 -6.56 12.38
CA TYR A 137 3.52 -6.61 13.78
C TYR A 137 4.94 -6.07 13.97
N HIS A 138 5.34 -5.91 15.22
CA HIS A 138 6.70 -5.55 15.57
C HIS A 138 7.10 -6.30 16.84
N ILE A 139 8.28 -6.91 16.84
CA ILE A 139 8.74 -7.76 17.95
C ILE A 139 8.77 -7.08 19.31
N VAL A 140 8.90 -5.73 19.34
CA VAL A 140 8.94 -4.93 20.59
C VAL A 140 7.68 -4.08 20.74
N PHE A 141 7.29 -3.32 19.71
CA PHE A 141 6.24 -2.28 19.83
C PHE A 141 4.82 -2.81 19.65
N ASN A 142 4.66 -3.91 18.94
CA ASN A 142 3.36 -4.54 18.67
C ASN A 142 3.57 -6.04 18.41
N PRO A 143 4.00 -6.82 19.42
CA PRO A 143 4.22 -8.25 19.24
C PRO A 143 2.90 -8.99 19.02
N THR A 144 2.97 -10.13 18.35
CA THR A 144 1.84 -11.07 18.28
C THR A 144 1.57 -11.68 19.65
N LYS A 145 0.32 -12.02 19.96
CA LYS A 145 -0.09 -12.68 21.21
C LYS A 145 0.60 -14.05 21.39
N VAL A 146 0.79 -14.76 20.30
CA VAL A 146 1.55 -15.99 20.21
C VAL A 146 2.71 -15.75 19.26
N GLU A 147 3.93 -15.98 19.73
CA GLU A 147 5.13 -15.74 18.93
C GLU A 147 5.08 -16.47 17.59
N GLY A 148 5.36 -15.74 16.50
CA GLY A 148 5.34 -16.28 15.14
C GLY A 148 3.97 -16.53 14.56
N LYS A 149 2.85 -16.26 15.28
CA LYS A 149 1.49 -16.45 14.79
C LYS A 149 0.75 -15.13 14.60
N CYS A 150 0.05 -15.01 13.51
CA CYS A 150 -0.77 -13.84 13.19
C CYS A 150 -2.04 -13.81 14.05
N ASP A 151 -2.26 -12.73 14.80
CA ASP A 151 -3.45 -12.58 15.66
C ASP A 151 -4.75 -12.46 14.84
N ALA A 152 -4.65 -12.02 13.57
CA ALA A 152 -5.81 -11.81 12.72
C ALA A 152 -6.27 -13.08 11.98
N CYS A 153 -5.36 -13.99 11.61
CA CYS A 153 -5.70 -15.17 10.80
C CYS A 153 -5.05 -16.49 11.26
N GLY A 154 -4.23 -16.47 12.31
CA GLY A 154 -3.55 -17.65 12.86
C GLY A 154 -2.37 -18.20 12.04
N SER A 155 -2.12 -17.65 10.84
CA SER A 155 -0.99 -18.06 10.01
C SER A 155 0.35 -17.59 10.56
N ASP A 156 1.46 -18.12 10.04
CA ASP A 156 2.80 -17.68 10.42
C ASP A 156 3.10 -16.23 9.99
N THR A 157 3.93 -15.55 10.78
CA THR A 157 4.34 -14.15 10.54
C THR A 157 5.83 -14.05 10.25
#